data_05aa015cf89899c2231ea9ec4495cd77
#
_entry.id   05aa015cf89899c2231ea9ec4495cd77
#
_cell.length_a   1.000
_cell.length_b   1.000
_cell.length_c   1.000
_cell.angle_alpha   90.00
_cell.angle_beta   90.00
_cell.angle_gamma   90.00
#
_symmetry.space_group_name_H-M   'P 1'
#
loop_
_entity.id
_entity.type
_entity.pdbx_description
1 polymer ?
#
loop_
_entity_poly.entity_id
_entity_poly.type
_entity_poly.pdbx_seq_one_letter_code
_entity_poly.pdbx_strand_id
1 'polypeptide(L)'
;MRKNFSSIQIIVAYYILMTVISYLLFCLPIFREPDSHVPFIDLFFLAISTVSVTGLTTVDINSVFNDRGIVLLEVLFQVGGLGIMMISTVFFILSKRRITLKQRQLIMTDMNQPRLSGIVRLIRTTFLILIWFQVIFGSLFSIYFYISGYYTNWRDAIFYGFYQAISAVTNSGFDISGDSIIPFAHDYLFLLAIMFLIFIGGIGFPVLLEIHEWLHFKKKNFRKKKRGLPFRFSLFSKIALLAFIVLFIGGTILIYLLEKDHLFLTMNESGRWVSSMFYSMTTRNAGLQINDLGDFQITTLIIFSVLMFIGCSPSSVGGGVRTTTVAIIGLYLLAFLKSEDDISVFSRKIDDDDVKKSIVVFMLSLIMCFFAVVFLSATENLPLISIIVEVASAFGTTGLSLGITDDLTTVGKLMIALLMFIGRIGMLYTLMIFVPKETRDLGYEYPSEKIKNKASQVRGFVFYFFICVASLL
;
A
#
# COMPACT_ATOMS: atom_id res chain seq x y z
N MET A 1 25.91 16.30 26.06
CA MET A 1 25.34 14.98 25.65
C MET A 1 24.72 15.12 24.25
N ARG A 2 25.31 14.54 23.21
CA ARG A 2 24.66 14.47 21.89
C ARG A 2 23.49 13.49 22.02
N LYS A 3 22.24 13.96 21.99
CA LYS A 3 21.06 13.10 21.90
C LYS A 3 21.20 12.28 20.62
N ASN A 4 21.54 11.01 20.72
CA ASN A 4 21.55 10.11 19.59
C ASN A 4 20.08 9.83 19.20
N PHE A 5 19.63 10.40 18.09
CA PHE A 5 18.31 10.11 17.53
C PHE A 5 18.16 8.61 17.28
N SER A 6 17.01 8.07 17.62
CA SER A 6 16.68 6.67 17.28
C SER A 6 16.56 6.51 15.75
N SER A 7 16.76 5.29 15.24
CA SER A 7 16.60 5.01 13.82
C SER A 7 15.23 5.45 13.28
N ILE A 8 14.19 5.29 14.09
CA ILE A 8 12.81 5.65 13.75
C ILE A 8 12.64 7.15 13.64
N GLN A 9 13.18 7.93 14.62
CA GLN A 9 13.15 9.39 14.56
C GLN A 9 13.84 9.94 13.32
N ILE A 10 14.93 9.32 12.90
CA ILE A 10 15.65 9.69 11.67
C ILE A 10 14.77 9.42 10.43
N ILE A 11 14.11 8.26 10.36
CA ILE A 11 13.22 7.91 9.24
C ILE A 11 12.07 8.93 9.14
N VAL A 12 11.40 9.23 10.26
CA VAL A 12 10.31 10.20 10.29
C VAL A 12 10.78 11.60 9.90
N ALA A 13 11.94 12.02 10.40
CA ALA A 13 12.54 13.30 10.01
C ALA A 13 12.82 13.38 8.50
N TYR A 14 13.25 12.29 7.88
CA TYR A 14 13.40 12.23 6.42
C TYR A 14 12.08 12.37 5.67
N TYR A 15 11.00 11.69 6.13
CA TYR A 15 9.68 11.83 5.48
C TYR A 15 9.16 13.27 5.60
N ILE A 16 9.30 13.91 6.77
CA ILE A 16 8.95 15.32 6.96
C ILE A 16 9.78 16.22 6.04
N LEU A 17 11.10 16.01 5.98
CA LEU A 17 11.99 16.77 5.12
C LEU A 17 11.60 16.66 3.65
N MET A 18 11.30 15.44 3.18
CA MET A 18 10.88 15.21 1.79
C MET A 18 9.53 15.87 1.49
N THR A 19 8.57 15.84 2.43
CA THR A 19 7.31 16.56 2.29
C THR A 19 7.55 18.08 2.14
N VAL A 20 8.42 18.65 2.98
CA VAL A 20 8.77 20.07 2.88
C VAL A 20 9.45 20.39 1.56
N ILE A 21 10.38 19.56 1.10
CA ILE A 21 11.06 19.73 -0.20
C ILE A 21 10.03 19.64 -1.35
N SER A 22 9.15 18.64 -1.33
CA SER A 22 8.10 18.47 -2.35
C SER A 22 7.17 19.69 -2.40
N TYR A 23 6.75 20.17 -1.23
CA TYR A 23 5.94 21.39 -1.11
C TYR A 23 6.63 22.62 -1.72
N LEU A 24 7.90 22.84 -1.37
CA LEU A 24 8.67 23.97 -1.90
C LEU A 24 8.87 23.86 -3.42
N LEU A 25 9.08 22.66 -3.95
CA LEU A 25 9.19 22.44 -5.41
C LEU A 25 7.86 22.71 -6.12
N PHE A 26 6.72 22.30 -5.56
CA PHE A 26 5.40 22.59 -6.11
C PHE A 26 5.02 24.08 -6.07
N CYS A 27 5.60 24.86 -5.17
CA CYS A 27 5.44 26.31 -5.14
C CYS A 27 6.20 27.04 -6.24
N LEU A 28 7.18 26.40 -6.92
CA LEU A 28 7.98 27.06 -7.93
C LEU A 28 7.19 27.28 -9.24
N PRO A 29 7.18 28.51 -9.81
CA PRO A 29 6.41 28.81 -11.03
C PRO A 29 6.84 27.99 -12.25
N ILE A 30 8.09 27.50 -12.29
CA ILE A 30 8.63 26.70 -13.40
C ILE A 30 7.89 25.37 -13.64
N PHE A 31 7.20 24.86 -12.61
CA PHE A 31 6.48 23.58 -12.64
C PHE A 31 4.97 23.75 -12.74
N ARG A 32 4.47 25.00 -12.70
CA ARG A 32 3.04 25.33 -12.70
C ARG A 32 2.61 25.97 -14.02
N GLU A 33 1.33 25.83 -14.34
CA GLU A 33 0.72 26.62 -15.40
C GLU A 33 0.66 28.10 -15.00
N PRO A 34 0.89 29.04 -15.94
CA PRO A 34 1.03 30.48 -15.64
C PRO A 34 -0.14 31.09 -14.88
N ASP A 35 -1.37 30.63 -15.15
CA ASP A 35 -2.61 31.17 -14.59
C ASP A 35 -3.17 30.34 -13.42
N SER A 36 -2.42 29.36 -12.91
CA SER A 36 -2.89 28.51 -11.84
C SER A 36 -2.77 29.17 -10.47
N HIS A 37 -3.92 29.55 -9.89
CA HIS A 37 -4.02 30.01 -8.50
C HIS A 37 -4.48 28.91 -7.58
N VAL A 38 -3.56 28.28 -6.86
CA VAL A 38 -3.84 27.18 -5.93
C VAL A 38 -3.52 27.63 -4.51
N PRO A 39 -4.42 27.44 -3.52
CA PRO A 39 -4.17 27.69 -2.12
C PRO A 39 -2.96 26.91 -1.60
N PHE A 40 -2.22 27.49 -0.67
CA PHE A 40 -1.04 26.82 -0.07
C PHE A 40 -1.37 25.49 0.62
N ILE A 41 -2.57 25.39 1.19
CA ILE A 41 -3.02 24.16 1.85
C ILE A 41 -3.16 23.00 0.86
N ASP A 42 -3.63 23.27 -0.35
CA ASP A 42 -3.85 22.24 -1.38
C ASP A 42 -2.50 21.74 -1.94
N LEU A 43 -1.52 22.63 -2.13
CA LEU A 43 -0.16 22.24 -2.49
C LEU A 43 0.53 21.43 -1.38
N PHE A 44 0.27 21.79 -0.11
CA PHE A 44 0.80 21.04 1.04
C PHE A 44 0.15 19.65 1.14
N PHE A 45 -1.16 19.56 0.94
CA PHE A 45 -1.90 18.31 0.85
C PHE A 45 -1.33 17.41 -0.27
N LEU A 46 -1.18 17.98 -1.47
CA LEU A 46 -0.58 17.28 -2.61
C LEU A 46 0.85 16.80 -2.33
N ALA A 47 1.68 17.60 -1.65
CA ALA A 47 3.03 17.20 -1.28
C ALA A 47 3.03 16.00 -0.33
N ILE A 48 2.14 15.97 0.67
CA ILE A 48 1.98 14.80 1.56
C ILE A 48 1.47 13.60 0.77
N SER A 49 0.45 13.77 -0.06
CA SER A 49 -0.12 12.71 -0.89
C SER A 49 0.94 12.10 -1.82
N THR A 50 1.79 12.93 -2.43
CA THR A 50 2.86 12.50 -3.32
C THR A 50 3.95 11.71 -2.58
N VAL A 51 4.41 12.19 -1.43
CA VAL A 51 5.47 11.52 -0.65
C VAL A 51 4.94 10.26 0.03
N SER A 52 3.67 10.25 0.46
CA SER A 52 3.01 9.05 0.99
C SER A 52 2.58 8.09 -0.11
N VAL A 53 2.58 8.53 -1.38
CA VAL A 53 2.13 7.76 -2.55
C VAL A 53 0.67 7.32 -2.38
N THR A 54 -0.16 8.27 -2.00
CA THR A 54 -1.59 7.99 -1.74
C THR A 54 -2.43 8.19 -2.99
N GLY A 55 -2.21 9.27 -3.74
CA GLY A 55 -2.99 9.60 -4.93
C GLY A 55 -4.21 10.48 -4.70
N LEU A 56 -4.57 10.81 -3.45
CA LEU A 56 -5.63 11.78 -3.17
C LEU A 56 -5.16 13.19 -3.55
N THR A 57 -6.02 13.94 -4.22
CA THR A 57 -5.76 15.31 -4.65
C THR A 57 -6.94 16.21 -4.33
N THR A 58 -6.65 17.47 -4.02
CA THR A 58 -7.62 18.55 -3.84
C THR A 58 -7.63 19.49 -5.05
N VAL A 59 -6.90 19.14 -6.09
CA VAL A 59 -6.75 19.94 -7.31
C VAL A 59 -6.62 19.02 -8.52
N ASP A 60 -7.09 19.46 -9.66
CA ASP A 60 -6.81 18.80 -10.93
C ASP A 60 -5.34 19.04 -11.33
N ILE A 61 -4.57 17.96 -11.45
CA ILE A 61 -3.13 18.01 -11.71
C ILE A 61 -2.83 18.66 -13.06
N ASN A 62 -3.63 18.37 -14.10
CA ASN A 62 -3.43 18.92 -15.44
C ASN A 62 -3.69 20.43 -15.53
N SER A 63 -4.62 20.94 -14.73
CA SER A 63 -4.92 22.37 -14.72
C SER A 63 -3.89 23.18 -13.92
N VAL A 64 -3.17 22.54 -13.01
CA VAL A 64 -2.21 23.20 -12.09
C VAL A 64 -0.77 23.08 -12.57
N PHE A 65 -0.37 21.93 -13.12
CA PHE A 65 1.02 21.64 -13.47
C PHE A 65 1.22 21.49 -14.97
N ASN A 66 2.31 22.06 -15.47
CA ASN A 66 2.78 21.82 -16.83
C ASN A 66 3.49 20.45 -16.94
N ASP A 67 3.88 20.03 -18.14
CA ASP A 67 4.60 18.76 -18.41
C ASP A 67 5.79 18.55 -17.44
N ARG A 68 6.53 19.63 -17.10
CA ARG A 68 7.67 19.55 -16.19
C ARG A 68 7.23 19.29 -14.74
N GLY A 69 6.08 19.86 -14.36
CA GLY A 69 5.49 19.65 -13.04
C GLY A 69 4.95 18.21 -12.89
N ILE A 70 4.38 17.64 -13.95
CA ILE A 70 3.96 16.24 -13.97
C ILE A 70 5.17 15.29 -13.86
N VAL A 71 6.25 15.55 -14.58
CA VAL A 71 7.50 14.78 -14.44
C VAL A 71 8.10 14.92 -13.04
N LEU A 72 8.03 16.11 -12.43
CA LEU A 72 8.46 16.31 -11.04
C LEU A 72 7.60 15.48 -10.08
N LEU A 73 6.26 15.51 -10.24
CA LEU A 73 5.32 14.71 -9.46
C LEU A 73 5.70 13.21 -9.54
N GLU A 74 5.97 12.73 -10.77
CA GLU A 74 6.38 11.36 -11.05
C GLU A 74 7.66 10.96 -10.32
N VAL A 75 8.69 11.82 -10.35
CA VAL A 75 9.93 11.61 -9.61
C VAL A 75 9.68 11.59 -8.10
N LEU A 76 8.85 12.48 -7.58
CA LEU A 76 8.58 12.58 -6.16
C LEU A 76 7.79 11.36 -5.63
N PHE A 77 6.76 10.90 -6.32
CA PHE A 77 6.07 9.69 -5.88
C PHE A 77 6.89 8.42 -6.10
N GLN A 78 7.79 8.39 -7.08
CA GLN A 78 8.79 7.32 -7.22
C GLN A 78 9.72 7.27 -5.99
N VAL A 79 10.19 8.44 -5.53
CA VAL A 79 10.99 8.56 -4.29
C VAL A 79 10.19 8.11 -3.06
N GLY A 80 8.94 8.57 -2.94
CA GLY A 80 8.03 8.19 -1.87
C GLY A 80 7.71 6.69 -1.85
N GLY A 81 7.41 6.11 -3.03
CA GLY A 81 7.03 4.71 -3.20
C GLY A 81 8.15 3.72 -2.90
N LEU A 82 9.32 3.96 -3.44
CA LEU A 82 10.49 3.11 -3.19
C LEU A 82 11.01 3.24 -1.75
N GLY A 83 10.63 4.31 -1.06
CA GLY A 83 11.13 4.64 0.27
C GLY A 83 12.48 5.36 0.20
N ILE A 84 12.61 6.34 1.08
CA ILE A 84 13.76 7.25 1.09
C ILE A 84 15.06 6.51 1.35
N MET A 85 15.02 5.46 2.18
CA MET A 85 16.21 4.66 2.47
C MET A 85 16.68 3.82 1.29
N MET A 86 15.76 3.34 0.45
CA MET A 86 16.11 2.65 -0.78
C MET A 86 16.83 3.58 -1.74
N ILE A 87 16.31 4.78 -1.97
CA ILE A 87 16.91 5.76 -2.90
C ILE A 87 18.26 6.25 -2.41
N SER A 88 18.39 6.57 -1.12
CA SER A 88 19.67 6.94 -0.54
C SER A 88 20.71 5.83 -0.70
N THR A 89 20.29 4.56 -0.56
CA THR A 89 21.17 3.40 -0.77
C THR A 89 21.61 3.27 -2.21
N VAL A 90 20.67 3.44 -3.16
CA VAL A 90 20.98 3.42 -4.59
C VAL A 90 21.97 4.54 -4.93
N PHE A 91 21.77 5.74 -4.39
CA PHE A 91 22.71 6.85 -4.56
C PHE A 91 24.12 6.53 -4.03
N PHE A 92 24.25 5.90 -2.85
CA PHE A 92 25.55 5.45 -2.33
C PHE A 92 26.20 4.39 -3.21
N ILE A 93 25.39 3.45 -3.76
CA ILE A 93 25.91 2.42 -4.67
C ILE A 93 26.44 3.06 -5.96
N LEU A 94 25.67 3.98 -6.58
CA LEU A 94 26.07 4.68 -7.80
C LEU A 94 27.32 5.56 -7.58
N SER A 95 27.39 6.22 -6.41
CA SER A 95 28.55 7.03 -6.01
C SER A 95 29.77 6.20 -5.58
N LYS A 96 29.70 4.86 -5.67
CA LYS A 96 30.76 3.92 -5.23
C LYS A 96 31.18 4.10 -3.77
N ARG A 97 30.37 4.70 -2.92
CA ARG A 97 30.64 4.90 -1.49
C ARG A 97 30.23 3.66 -0.68
N ARG A 98 31.01 3.36 0.37
CA ARG A 98 30.69 2.23 1.27
C ARG A 98 29.53 2.61 2.21
N ILE A 99 28.53 1.72 2.29
CA ILE A 99 27.39 1.86 3.20
C ILE A 99 27.83 1.45 4.61
N THR A 100 27.75 2.38 5.56
CA THR A 100 28.14 2.16 6.97
C THR A 100 27.17 1.24 7.71
N LEU A 101 27.59 0.67 8.83
CA LEU A 101 26.72 -0.18 9.69
C LEU A 101 25.48 0.60 10.16
N LYS A 102 25.62 1.87 10.55
CA LYS A 102 24.49 2.72 10.97
C LYS A 102 23.46 2.90 9.86
N GLN A 103 23.91 3.12 8.63
CA GLN A 103 23.03 3.22 7.46
C GLN A 103 22.31 1.89 7.19
N ARG A 104 23.00 0.74 7.31
CA ARG A 104 22.37 -0.58 7.16
C ARG A 104 21.30 -0.83 8.23
N GLN A 105 21.53 -0.37 9.47
CA GLN A 105 20.53 -0.45 10.53
C GLN A 105 19.29 0.42 10.22
N LEU A 106 19.47 1.63 9.70
CA LEU A 106 18.37 2.48 9.27
C LEU A 106 17.54 1.81 8.17
N ILE A 107 18.22 1.26 7.15
CA ILE A 107 17.56 0.54 6.05
C ILE A 107 16.81 -0.69 6.57
N MET A 108 17.44 -1.45 7.48
CA MET A 108 16.83 -2.63 8.10
C MET A 108 15.53 -2.25 8.83
N THR A 109 15.55 -1.12 9.55
CA THR A 109 14.37 -0.60 10.25
C THR A 109 13.29 -0.16 9.24
N ASP A 110 13.64 0.67 8.26
CA ASP A 110 12.70 1.19 7.24
C ASP A 110 12.01 0.05 6.47
N MET A 111 12.78 -0.98 6.12
CA MET A 111 12.29 -2.14 5.37
C MET A 111 11.74 -3.28 6.27
N ASN A 112 11.64 -3.04 7.58
CA ASN A 112 11.18 -4.05 8.54
C ASN A 112 11.84 -5.43 8.35
N GLN A 113 13.17 -5.44 8.13
CA GLN A 113 13.92 -6.68 7.91
C GLN A 113 14.57 -7.18 9.22
N PRO A 114 14.54 -8.51 9.48
CA PRO A 114 15.08 -9.04 10.73
C PRO A 114 16.62 -9.15 10.73
N ARG A 115 17.28 -8.99 9.58
CA ARG A 115 18.72 -9.22 9.44
C ARG A 115 19.42 -8.14 8.62
N LEU A 116 20.65 -7.77 9.06
CA LEU A 116 21.51 -6.81 8.33
C LEU A 116 22.17 -7.42 7.08
N SER A 117 22.35 -8.75 7.05
CA SER A 117 23.03 -9.42 5.94
C SER A 117 22.13 -9.45 4.70
N GLY A 118 22.70 -9.15 3.54
CA GLY A 118 21.97 -9.20 2.26
C GLY A 118 21.09 -7.98 1.95
N ILE A 119 20.95 -7.02 2.88
CA ILE A 119 20.03 -5.88 2.71
C ILE A 119 20.39 -4.99 1.51
N VAL A 120 21.66 -4.78 1.24
CA VAL A 120 22.14 -4.03 0.07
C VAL A 120 21.80 -4.75 -1.24
N ARG A 121 21.93 -6.10 -1.24
CA ARG A 121 21.54 -6.92 -2.38
C ARG A 121 20.04 -6.87 -2.61
N LEU A 122 19.25 -6.96 -1.53
CA LEU A 122 17.80 -6.80 -1.58
C LEU A 122 17.43 -5.51 -2.30
N ILE A 123 17.92 -4.37 -1.82
CA ILE A 123 17.60 -3.05 -2.39
C ILE A 123 18.02 -2.96 -3.86
N ARG A 124 19.26 -3.30 -4.18
CA ARG A 124 19.77 -3.21 -5.55
C ARG A 124 18.95 -4.05 -6.52
N THR A 125 18.68 -5.30 -6.14
CA THR A 125 17.95 -6.24 -7.00
C THR A 125 16.52 -5.80 -7.19
N THR A 126 15.82 -5.42 -6.11
CA THR A 126 14.43 -4.97 -6.17
C THR A 126 14.29 -3.68 -6.96
N PHE A 127 15.16 -2.69 -6.72
CA PHE A 127 15.17 -1.44 -7.48
C PHE A 127 15.31 -1.70 -8.99
N LEU A 128 16.26 -2.55 -9.38
CA LEU A 128 16.46 -2.91 -10.79
C LEU A 128 15.24 -3.63 -11.38
N ILE A 129 14.61 -4.54 -10.62
CA ILE A 129 13.40 -5.24 -11.06
C ILE A 129 12.28 -4.23 -11.31
N LEU A 130 12.01 -3.30 -10.39
CA LEU A 130 10.96 -2.31 -10.53
C LEU A 130 11.21 -1.39 -11.74
N ILE A 131 12.42 -0.88 -11.91
CA ILE A 131 12.78 -0.05 -13.08
C ILE A 131 12.64 -0.84 -14.39
N TRP A 132 13.05 -2.11 -14.43
CA TRP A 132 12.86 -2.95 -15.61
C TRP A 132 11.38 -3.12 -15.98
N PHE A 133 10.51 -3.34 -15.00
CA PHE A 133 9.07 -3.42 -15.26
C PHE A 133 8.52 -2.08 -15.76
N GLN A 134 8.92 -0.95 -15.19
CA GLN A 134 8.51 0.39 -15.64
C GLN A 134 8.94 0.64 -17.10
N VAL A 135 10.18 0.34 -17.45
CA VAL A 135 10.69 0.56 -18.81
C VAL A 135 10.00 -0.36 -19.82
N ILE A 136 9.86 -1.64 -19.50
CA ILE A 136 9.22 -2.61 -20.42
C ILE A 136 7.75 -2.25 -20.64
N PHE A 137 6.98 -2.08 -19.56
CA PHE A 137 5.55 -1.78 -19.68
C PHE A 137 5.29 -0.36 -20.15
N GLY A 138 6.13 0.63 -19.79
CA GLY A 138 6.05 1.98 -20.34
C GLY A 138 6.22 1.98 -21.86
N SER A 139 7.20 1.23 -22.37
CA SER A 139 7.38 1.07 -23.82
C SER A 139 6.21 0.31 -24.48
N LEU A 140 5.69 -0.74 -23.84
CA LEU A 140 4.54 -1.49 -24.35
C LEU A 140 3.28 -0.63 -24.38
N PHE A 141 2.99 0.12 -23.32
CA PHE A 141 1.84 1.02 -23.25
C PHE A 141 1.94 2.16 -24.24
N SER A 142 3.15 2.75 -24.44
CA SER A 142 3.37 3.79 -25.44
C SER A 142 3.04 3.31 -26.85
N ILE A 143 3.54 2.12 -27.22
CA ILE A 143 3.25 1.49 -28.51
C ILE A 143 1.77 1.17 -28.63
N TYR A 144 1.18 0.61 -27.58
CA TYR A 144 -0.22 0.24 -27.54
C TYR A 144 -1.14 1.44 -27.70
N PHE A 145 -0.93 2.52 -26.96
CA PHE A 145 -1.72 3.75 -27.02
C PHE A 145 -1.67 4.41 -28.39
N TYR A 146 -0.50 4.39 -29.05
CA TYR A 146 -0.38 4.94 -30.39
C TYR A 146 -1.10 4.07 -31.45
N ILE A 147 -0.93 2.74 -31.40
CA ILE A 147 -1.55 1.83 -32.38
C ILE A 147 -3.07 1.78 -32.22
N SER A 148 -3.55 1.76 -30.97
CA SER A 148 -5.00 1.74 -30.68
C SER A 148 -5.69 3.08 -30.89
N GLY A 149 -4.95 4.16 -31.21
CA GLY A 149 -5.50 5.48 -31.51
C GLY A 149 -5.98 6.28 -30.32
N TYR A 150 -5.60 5.88 -29.10
CA TYR A 150 -5.91 6.66 -27.88
C TYR A 150 -5.22 8.03 -27.90
N TYR A 151 -3.99 8.09 -28.43
CA TYR A 151 -3.23 9.32 -28.62
C TYR A 151 -2.79 9.41 -30.08
N THR A 152 -3.04 10.57 -30.70
CA THR A 152 -2.67 10.83 -32.09
C THR A 152 -1.19 11.12 -32.26
N ASN A 153 -0.55 11.70 -31.24
CA ASN A 153 0.85 12.08 -31.25
C ASN A 153 1.70 11.02 -30.56
N TRP A 154 2.79 10.63 -31.17
CA TRP A 154 3.75 9.71 -30.57
C TRP A 154 4.37 10.23 -29.26
N ARG A 155 4.57 11.55 -29.16
CA ARG A 155 5.07 12.19 -27.93
C ARG A 155 4.13 11.95 -26.76
N ASP A 156 2.82 12.17 -26.96
CA ASP A 156 1.82 12.02 -25.91
C ASP A 156 1.64 10.55 -25.54
N ALA A 157 1.66 9.65 -26.54
CA ALA A 157 1.60 8.21 -26.29
C ALA A 157 2.79 7.71 -25.44
N ILE A 158 4.01 8.23 -25.65
CA ILE A 158 5.17 7.92 -24.79
C ILE A 158 4.95 8.48 -23.38
N PHE A 159 4.60 9.75 -23.26
CA PHE A 159 4.44 10.43 -21.99
C PHE A 159 3.41 9.72 -21.09
N TYR A 160 2.20 9.52 -21.60
CA TYR A 160 1.14 8.84 -20.84
C TYR A 160 1.42 7.34 -20.64
N GLY A 161 2.05 6.67 -21.60
CA GLY A 161 2.42 5.26 -21.47
C GLY A 161 3.44 5.00 -20.37
N PHE A 162 4.48 5.81 -20.28
CA PHE A 162 5.47 5.72 -19.19
C PHE A 162 4.85 6.14 -17.85
N TYR A 163 4.08 7.23 -17.84
CA TYR A 163 3.39 7.68 -16.64
C TYR A 163 2.52 6.57 -16.04
N GLN A 164 1.66 5.94 -16.84
CA GLN A 164 0.77 4.86 -16.37
C GLN A 164 1.57 3.65 -15.86
N ALA A 165 2.66 3.27 -16.51
CA ALA A 165 3.49 2.16 -16.06
C ALA A 165 4.21 2.47 -14.74
N ILE A 166 4.72 3.69 -14.57
CA ILE A 166 5.39 4.12 -13.33
C ILE A 166 4.35 4.26 -12.20
N SER A 167 3.20 4.90 -12.47
CA SER A 167 2.09 5.03 -11.53
C SER A 167 1.60 3.67 -11.02
N ALA A 168 1.39 2.69 -11.94
CA ALA A 168 0.94 1.36 -11.57
C ALA A 168 1.97 0.57 -10.75
N VAL A 169 3.27 0.63 -11.08
CA VAL A 169 4.34 -0.05 -10.32
C VAL A 169 4.55 0.59 -8.95
N THR A 170 4.43 1.91 -8.85
CA THR A 170 4.56 2.64 -7.59
C THR A 170 3.27 2.70 -6.80
N ASN A 171 2.16 2.20 -7.36
CA ASN A 171 0.83 2.25 -6.75
C ASN A 171 0.47 3.69 -6.34
N SER A 172 0.74 4.68 -7.19
CA SER A 172 0.57 6.09 -6.83
C SER A 172 -0.86 6.59 -7.04
N GLY A 173 -1.57 6.06 -8.04
CA GLY A 173 -2.97 6.38 -8.31
C GLY A 173 -3.25 7.82 -8.74
N PHE A 174 -2.22 8.66 -8.93
CA PHE A 174 -2.43 10.01 -9.39
C PHE A 174 -2.97 10.03 -10.83
N ASP A 175 -4.03 10.75 -11.02
CA ASP A 175 -4.63 11.00 -12.33
C ASP A 175 -4.05 12.27 -12.96
N ILE A 176 -3.62 12.13 -14.23
CA ILE A 176 -3.20 13.26 -15.08
C ILE A 176 -4.07 13.38 -16.32
N SER A 177 -5.12 12.58 -16.46
CA SER A 177 -6.05 12.63 -17.59
C SER A 177 -7.37 13.34 -17.24
N GLY A 178 -7.67 13.47 -15.95
CA GLY A 178 -8.92 14.00 -15.42
C GLY A 178 -9.99 12.92 -15.15
N ASP A 179 -9.92 11.80 -15.86
CA ASP A 179 -10.89 10.70 -15.77
C ASP A 179 -10.25 9.36 -15.31
N SER A 180 -9.12 9.41 -14.64
CA SER A 180 -8.36 8.22 -14.25
C SER A 180 -8.09 7.29 -15.45
N ILE A 181 -8.42 6.01 -15.35
CA ILE A 181 -8.34 5.06 -16.46
C ILE A 181 -9.72 4.62 -16.96
N ILE A 182 -10.78 5.43 -16.72
CA ILE A 182 -12.14 5.17 -17.20
C ILE A 182 -12.19 5.00 -18.73
N PRO A 183 -11.45 5.76 -19.55
CA PRO A 183 -11.41 5.55 -21.00
C PRO A 183 -10.96 4.14 -21.41
N PHE A 184 -10.22 3.44 -20.55
CA PHE A 184 -9.72 2.09 -20.80
C PHE A 184 -10.57 0.99 -20.09
N ALA A 185 -11.75 1.31 -19.55
CA ALA A 185 -12.58 0.39 -18.79
C ALA A 185 -12.95 -0.91 -19.53
N HIS A 186 -13.05 -0.85 -20.86
CA HIS A 186 -13.36 -2.00 -21.71
C HIS A 186 -12.13 -2.67 -22.33
N ASP A 187 -10.94 -2.18 -22.03
CA ASP A 187 -9.67 -2.70 -22.51
C ASP A 187 -9.08 -3.71 -21.53
N TYR A 188 -9.55 -4.94 -21.61
CA TYR A 188 -9.18 -5.99 -20.66
C TYR A 188 -7.68 -6.32 -20.66
N LEU A 189 -7.01 -6.20 -21.83
CA LEU A 189 -5.57 -6.48 -21.91
C LEU A 189 -4.77 -5.45 -21.13
N PHE A 190 -5.12 -4.16 -21.30
CA PHE A 190 -4.51 -3.07 -20.56
C PHE A 190 -4.78 -3.19 -19.06
N LEU A 191 -6.04 -3.48 -18.66
CA LEU A 191 -6.40 -3.66 -17.25
C LEU A 191 -5.64 -4.82 -16.59
N LEU A 192 -5.49 -5.96 -17.27
CA LEU A 192 -4.70 -7.09 -16.76
C LEU A 192 -3.22 -6.72 -16.60
N ALA A 193 -2.65 -5.94 -17.53
CA ALA A 193 -1.29 -5.48 -17.43
C ALA A 193 -1.11 -4.50 -16.24
N ILE A 194 -2.04 -3.56 -16.04
CA ILE A 194 -2.04 -2.65 -14.88
C ILE A 194 -2.15 -3.44 -13.58
N MET A 195 -3.09 -4.40 -13.46
CA MET A 195 -3.22 -5.26 -12.28
C MET A 195 -1.93 -6.02 -11.97
N PHE A 196 -1.25 -6.51 -13.00
CA PHE A 196 0.03 -7.18 -12.83
C PHE A 196 1.11 -6.22 -12.28
N LEU A 197 1.17 -4.98 -12.76
CA LEU A 197 2.12 -3.98 -12.25
C LEU A 197 1.82 -3.58 -10.79
N ILE A 198 0.54 -3.40 -10.44
CA ILE A 198 0.09 -3.15 -9.07
C ILE A 198 0.52 -4.31 -8.14
N PHE A 199 0.34 -5.56 -8.60
CA PHE A 199 0.80 -6.74 -7.86
C PHE A 199 2.31 -6.69 -7.60
N ILE A 200 3.13 -6.35 -8.59
CA ILE A 200 4.59 -6.24 -8.45
C ILE A 200 4.96 -5.17 -7.42
N GLY A 201 4.31 -4.01 -7.41
CA GLY A 201 4.53 -2.96 -6.41
C GLY A 201 4.10 -3.35 -5.00
N GLY A 202 2.96 -4.07 -4.88
CA GLY A 202 2.27 -4.35 -3.62
C GLY A 202 2.73 -5.60 -2.86
N ILE A 203 3.37 -6.57 -3.52
CA ILE A 203 3.66 -7.89 -2.92
C ILE A 203 4.79 -7.89 -1.89
N GLY A 204 5.63 -6.86 -1.89
CA GLY A 204 6.77 -6.73 -0.98
C GLY A 204 8.12 -7.09 -1.61
N PHE A 205 9.10 -6.25 -1.34
CA PHE A 205 10.44 -6.35 -1.93
C PHE A 205 11.19 -7.64 -1.59
N PRO A 206 11.09 -8.23 -0.37
CA PRO A 206 11.70 -9.51 -0.05
C PRO A 206 11.11 -10.66 -0.87
N VAL A 207 9.80 -10.63 -1.13
CA VAL A 207 9.13 -11.64 -1.96
C VAL A 207 9.63 -11.57 -3.40
N LEU A 208 9.75 -10.35 -3.96
CA LEU A 208 10.31 -10.15 -5.31
C LEU A 208 11.74 -10.67 -5.42
N LEU A 209 12.58 -10.42 -4.40
CA LEU A 209 13.94 -10.95 -4.37
C LEU A 209 13.94 -12.49 -4.36
N GLU A 210 13.13 -13.12 -3.52
CA GLU A 210 13.06 -14.58 -3.44
C GLU A 210 12.51 -15.20 -4.73
N ILE A 211 11.53 -14.57 -5.38
CA ILE A 211 11.05 -15.00 -6.70
C ILE A 211 12.17 -14.89 -7.75
N HIS A 212 12.91 -13.80 -7.76
CA HIS A 212 14.06 -13.61 -8.67
C HIS A 212 15.13 -14.69 -8.42
N GLU A 213 15.49 -14.97 -7.17
CA GLU A 213 16.44 -16.02 -6.81
C GLU A 213 15.93 -17.41 -7.20
N TRP A 214 14.64 -17.69 -7.03
CA TRP A 214 14.01 -18.94 -7.47
C TRP A 214 14.08 -19.13 -8.99
N LEU A 215 13.80 -18.09 -9.76
CA LEU A 215 13.92 -18.11 -11.22
C LEU A 215 15.35 -18.39 -11.67
N HIS A 216 16.32 -17.73 -11.03
CA HIS A 216 17.77 -17.98 -11.26
C HIS A 216 18.16 -19.41 -10.91
N PHE A 217 17.71 -19.92 -9.77
CA PHE A 217 17.95 -21.29 -9.33
C PHE A 217 17.38 -22.30 -10.33
N LYS A 218 16.15 -22.10 -10.79
CA LYS A 218 15.48 -22.96 -11.79
C LYS A 218 16.26 -22.96 -13.12
N LYS A 219 16.66 -21.79 -13.62
CA LYS A 219 17.48 -21.64 -14.83
C LYS A 219 18.83 -22.34 -14.74
N LYS A 220 19.51 -22.22 -13.57
CA LYS A 220 20.81 -22.86 -13.32
C LYS A 220 20.69 -24.39 -13.26
N ASN A 221 19.65 -24.91 -12.61
CA ASN A 221 19.43 -26.35 -12.49
C ASN A 221 18.99 -26.97 -13.82
N PHE A 222 18.16 -26.28 -14.61
CA PHE A 222 17.78 -26.70 -15.95
C PHE A 222 19.02 -26.84 -16.88
N ARG A 223 19.94 -25.86 -16.82
CA ARG A 223 21.18 -25.90 -17.63
C ARG A 223 22.14 -27.00 -17.18
N LYS A 224 22.18 -27.34 -15.89
CA LYS A 224 23.17 -28.29 -15.34
C LYS A 224 22.65 -29.72 -15.22
N LYS A 225 21.39 -30.00 -15.59
CA LYS A 225 20.73 -31.33 -15.41
C LYS A 225 20.93 -31.95 -13.99
N LYS A 226 21.29 -31.13 -12.97
CA LYS A 226 21.50 -31.61 -11.60
C LYS A 226 20.19 -31.50 -10.81
N ARG A 227 19.75 -32.60 -10.22
CA ARG A 227 18.72 -32.61 -9.15
C ARG A 227 19.36 -32.04 -7.89
N GLY A 228 19.31 -30.72 -7.73
CA GLY A 228 19.69 -30.06 -6.48
C GLY A 228 18.57 -30.09 -5.44
N LEU A 229 18.89 -29.73 -4.20
CA LEU A 229 17.88 -29.52 -3.15
C LEU A 229 16.83 -28.52 -3.63
N PRO A 230 15.52 -28.73 -3.30
CA PRO A 230 14.48 -27.81 -3.70
C PRO A 230 14.68 -26.42 -3.10
N PHE A 231 14.38 -25.37 -3.86
CA PHE A 231 14.40 -23.99 -3.35
C PHE A 231 13.33 -23.84 -2.26
N ARG A 232 13.69 -23.28 -1.14
CA ARG A 232 12.77 -23.06 0.00
C ARG A 232 12.51 -21.57 0.17
N PHE A 233 11.27 -21.16 -0.05
CA PHE A 233 10.81 -19.82 0.31
C PHE A 233 10.78 -19.61 1.82
N SER A 234 11.06 -18.38 2.26
CA SER A 234 10.93 -17.98 3.66
C SER A 234 9.47 -18.08 4.14
N LEU A 235 9.27 -18.19 5.46
CA LEU A 235 7.93 -18.17 6.07
C LEU A 235 7.21 -16.85 5.73
N PHE A 236 7.93 -15.74 5.82
CA PHE A 236 7.43 -14.41 5.46
C PHE A 236 6.86 -14.38 4.05
N SER A 237 7.63 -14.80 3.04
CA SER A 237 7.20 -14.78 1.64
C SER A 237 5.98 -15.67 1.37
N LYS A 238 5.88 -16.81 2.05
CA LYS A 238 4.72 -17.70 1.93
C LYS A 238 3.46 -17.07 2.52
N ILE A 239 3.55 -16.49 3.73
CA ILE A 239 2.41 -15.84 4.38
C ILE A 239 1.99 -14.60 3.60
N ALA A 240 2.94 -13.75 3.17
CA ALA A 240 2.65 -12.54 2.41
C ALA A 240 1.95 -12.85 1.08
N LEU A 241 2.47 -13.83 0.32
CA LEU A 241 1.88 -14.22 -0.96
C LEU A 241 0.49 -14.84 -0.78
N LEU A 242 0.35 -15.77 0.18
CA LEU A 242 -0.93 -16.42 0.45
C LEU A 242 -1.99 -15.40 0.90
N ALA A 243 -1.65 -14.52 1.84
CA ALA A 243 -2.55 -13.47 2.32
C ALA A 243 -2.98 -12.54 1.18
N PHE A 244 -2.03 -12.13 0.32
CA PHE A 244 -2.34 -11.30 -0.84
C PHE A 244 -3.33 -11.99 -1.79
N ILE A 245 -3.08 -13.26 -2.13
CA ILE A 245 -3.95 -14.05 -3.02
C ILE A 245 -5.34 -14.26 -2.42
N VAL A 246 -5.42 -14.65 -1.14
CA VAL A 246 -6.70 -14.88 -0.44
C VAL A 246 -7.55 -13.61 -0.42
N LEU A 247 -6.94 -12.48 -0.08
CA LEU A 247 -7.64 -11.20 -0.06
C LEU A 247 -8.03 -10.75 -1.48
N PHE A 248 -7.19 -10.97 -2.50
CA PHE A 248 -7.50 -10.66 -3.90
C PHE A 248 -8.68 -11.48 -4.41
N ILE A 249 -8.65 -12.79 -4.24
CA ILE A 249 -9.72 -13.68 -4.67
C ILE A 249 -11.01 -13.41 -3.86
N GLY A 250 -10.89 -13.28 -2.54
CA GLY A 250 -12.03 -12.97 -1.67
C GLY A 250 -12.68 -11.64 -2.02
N GLY A 251 -11.89 -10.58 -2.22
CA GLY A 251 -12.38 -9.28 -2.67
C GLY A 251 -13.06 -9.36 -4.05
N THR A 252 -12.45 -10.06 -5.00
CA THR A 252 -13.03 -10.26 -6.35
C THR A 252 -14.41 -10.93 -6.27
N ILE A 253 -14.52 -12.04 -5.52
CA ILE A 253 -15.79 -12.76 -5.38
C ILE A 253 -16.85 -11.89 -4.71
N LEU A 254 -16.52 -11.19 -3.64
CA LEU A 254 -17.47 -10.33 -2.92
C LEU A 254 -17.97 -9.18 -3.81
N ILE A 255 -17.07 -8.48 -4.52
CA ILE A 255 -17.43 -7.39 -5.42
C ILE A 255 -18.29 -7.91 -6.58
N TYR A 256 -17.92 -9.05 -7.18
CA TYR A 256 -18.71 -9.67 -8.23
C TYR A 256 -20.13 -10.00 -7.77
N LEU A 257 -20.29 -10.64 -6.61
CA LEU A 257 -21.60 -11.03 -6.09
C LEU A 257 -22.50 -9.82 -5.79
N LEU A 258 -21.95 -8.71 -5.35
CA LEU A 258 -22.69 -7.51 -5.03
C LEU A 258 -23.06 -6.69 -6.27
N GLU A 259 -22.16 -6.57 -7.24
CA GLU A 259 -22.32 -5.64 -8.36
C GLU A 259 -22.79 -6.31 -9.68
N LYS A 260 -22.83 -7.64 -9.76
CA LYS A 260 -23.24 -8.35 -10.99
C LYS A 260 -24.64 -7.96 -11.47
N ASP A 261 -25.58 -7.67 -10.54
CA ASP A 261 -26.97 -7.33 -10.81
C ASP A 261 -27.24 -5.81 -10.61
N HIS A 262 -26.19 -4.99 -10.39
CA HIS A 262 -26.23 -3.56 -10.23
C HIS A 262 -25.36 -2.84 -11.26
N LEU A 263 -24.20 -2.32 -10.89
CA LEU A 263 -23.32 -1.55 -11.78
C LEU A 263 -22.86 -2.36 -13.00
N PHE A 264 -22.57 -3.63 -12.81
CA PHE A 264 -22.05 -4.51 -13.88
C PHE A 264 -23.16 -5.19 -14.71
N LEU A 265 -24.44 -4.86 -14.46
CA LEU A 265 -25.59 -5.49 -15.16
C LEU A 265 -25.48 -5.43 -16.68
N THR A 266 -25.03 -4.30 -17.21
CA THR A 266 -24.92 -4.05 -18.66
C THR A 266 -23.67 -4.69 -19.29
N MET A 267 -22.71 -5.13 -18.47
CA MET A 267 -21.46 -5.73 -18.93
C MET A 267 -21.65 -7.19 -19.28
N ASN A 268 -20.84 -7.67 -20.25
CA ASN A 268 -20.73 -9.10 -20.51
C ASN A 268 -20.04 -9.82 -19.33
N GLU A 269 -20.20 -11.14 -19.24
CA GLU A 269 -19.70 -11.93 -18.11
C GLU A 269 -18.19 -11.77 -17.88
N SER A 270 -17.40 -11.72 -18.97
CA SER A 270 -15.95 -11.47 -18.88
C SER A 270 -15.63 -10.08 -18.30
N GLY A 271 -16.41 -9.06 -18.68
CA GLY A 271 -16.27 -7.71 -18.17
C GLY A 271 -16.56 -7.62 -16.68
N ARG A 272 -17.63 -8.27 -16.20
CA ARG A 272 -17.98 -8.34 -14.78
C ARG A 272 -16.84 -8.91 -13.94
N TRP A 273 -16.23 -10.02 -14.40
CA TRP A 273 -15.10 -10.64 -13.72
C TRP A 273 -13.86 -9.73 -13.73
N VAL A 274 -13.50 -9.18 -14.89
CA VAL A 274 -12.31 -8.32 -15.01
C VAL A 274 -12.47 -7.06 -14.16
N SER A 275 -13.64 -6.40 -14.18
CA SER A 275 -13.91 -5.21 -13.35
C SER A 275 -13.85 -5.55 -11.84
N SER A 276 -14.43 -6.67 -11.42
CA SER A 276 -14.35 -7.14 -10.03
C SER A 276 -12.91 -7.44 -9.59
N MET A 277 -12.13 -8.07 -10.44
CA MET A 277 -10.69 -8.31 -10.21
C MET A 277 -9.93 -7.01 -10.13
N PHE A 278 -10.24 -6.06 -11.01
CA PHE A 278 -9.59 -4.75 -11.03
C PHE A 278 -9.85 -3.99 -9.73
N TYR A 279 -11.10 -3.88 -9.28
CA TYR A 279 -11.41 -3.20 -8.03
C TYR A 279 -10.85 -3.91 -6.79
N SER A 280 -10.82 -5.23 -6.77
CA SER A 280 -10.12 -5.97 -5.72
C SER A 280 -8.62 -5.72 -5.71
N MET A 281 -8.01 -5.40 -6.86
CA MET A 281 -6.59 -5.09 -6.98
C MET A 281 -6.33 -3.61 -6.64
N THR A 282 -7.11 -2.67 -7.20
CA THR A 282 -6.88 -1.23 -7.03
C THR A 282 -7.10 -0.77 -5.59
N THR A 283 -8.03 -1.37 -4.84
CA THR A 283 -8.22 -1.15 -3.40
C THR A 283 -6.99 -1.51 -2.55
N ARG A 284 -6.00 -2.17 -3.17
CA ARG A 284 -4.69 -2.48 -2.58
C ARG A 284 -3.66 -1.42 -2.89
N ASN A 285 -3.92 -0.18 -2.54
CA ASN A 285 -3.01 0.96 -2.69
C ASN A 285 -2.75 1.42 -4.13
N ALA A 286 -3.62 1.19 -5.10
CA ALA A 286 -3.35 1.68 -6.46
C ALA A 286 -4.15 2.92 -6.84
N GLY A 287 -5.34 3.11 -6.27
CA GLY A 287 -6.14 4.33 -6.45
C GLY A 287 -6.72 4.57 -7.83
N LEU A 288 -6.52 3.66 -8.78
CA LEU A 288 -7.02 3.79 -10.15
C LEU A 288 -8.49 3.40 -10.24
N GLN A 289 -9.25 4.09 -11.08
CA GLN A 289 -10.69 3.90 -11.25
C GLN A 289 -11.03 3.61 -12.72
N ILE A 290 -11.98 2.70 -12.94
CA ILE A 290 -12.56 2.39 -14.28
C ILE A 290 -14.04 2.74 -14.37
N ASN A 291 -14.67 3.17 -13.27
CA ASN A 291 -16.03 3.67 -13.15
C ASN A 291 -16.05 4.74 -12.05
N ASP A 292 -17.07 5.58 -12.04
CA ASP A 292 -17.30 6.46 -10.90
C ASP A 292 -17.61 5.62 -9.64
N LEU A 293 -16.93 5.92 -8.52
CA LEU A 293 -17.18 5.23 -7.27
C LEU A 293 -18.55 5.52 -6.68
N GLY A 294 -19.18 6.64 -7.05
CA GLY A 294 -20.53 7.00 -6.66
C GLY A 294 -21.61 6.05 -7.19
N ASP A 295 -21.31 5.32 -8.26
CA ASP A 295 -22.24 4.37 -8.89
C ASP A 295 -22.32 3.03 -8.14
N PHE A 296 -21.39 2.75 -7.21
CA PHE A 296 -21.36 1.50 -6.46
C PHE A 296 -22.37 1.47 -5.32
N GLN A 297 -22.84 0.27 -4.96
CA GLN A 297 -23.67 0.08 -3.77
C GLN A 297 -22.89 0.46 -2.50
N ILE A 298 -23.60 0.99 -1.51
CA ILE A 298 -23.03 1.32 -0.17
C ILE A 298 -22.31 0.10 0.44
N THR A 299 -22.87 -1.11 0.27
CA THR A 299 -22.27 -2.35 0.75
C THR A 299 -20.89 -2.60 0.11
N THR A 300 -20.77 -2.36 -1.19
CA THR A 300 -19.50 -2.49 -1.93
C THR A 300 -18.49 -1.45 -1.48
N LEU A 301 -18.92 -0.21 -1.22
CA LEU A 301 -18.05 0.86 -0.68
C LEU A 301 -17.52 0.53 0.71
N ILE A 302 -18.32 -0.13 1.56
CA ILE A 302 -17.85 -0.64 2.87
C ILE A 302 -16.78 -1.73 2.67
N ILE A 303 -16.97 -2.66 1.72
CA ILE A 303 -15.95 -3.67 1.41
C ILE A 303 -14.69 -3.02 0.86
N PHE A 304 -14.79 -2.01 0.00
CA PHE A 304 -13.64 -1.24 -0.46
C PHE A 304 -12.89 -0.61 0.70
N SER A 305 -13.62 0.01 1.65
CA SER A 305 -13.01 0.61 2.85
C SER A 305 -12.24 -0.41 3.68
N VAL A 306 -12.78 -1.62 3.86
CA VAL A 306 -12.07 -2.72 4.56
C VAL A 306 -10.84 -3.18 3.78
N LEU A 307 -10.95 -3.35 2.46
CA LEU A 307 -9.82 -3.76 1.63
C LEU A 307 -8.72 -2.69 1.56
N MET A 308 -9.08 -1.41 1.53
CA MET A 308 -8.13 -0.29 1.58
C MET A 308 -7.44 -0.17 2.94
N PHE A 309 -8.17 -0.38 4.04
CA PHE A 309 -7.58 -0.43 5.37
C PHE A 309 -6.55 -1.55 5.50
N ILE A 310 -6.81 -2.72 4.87
CA ILE A 310 -5.84 -3.82 4.72
C ILE A 310 -4.97 -3.52 3.49
N GLY A 311 -3.96 -2.70 3.67
CA GLY A 311 -3.07 -2.28 2.58
C GLY A 311 -2.22 -3.41 1.98
N CYS A 312 -1.02 -3.07 1.53
CA CYS A 312 -0.09 -4.00 0.89
C CYS A 312 0.75 -4.83 1.86
N SER A 313 1.60 -5.71 1.31
CA SER A 313 2.56 -6.50 2.07
C SER A 313 3.64 -5.62 2.72
N PRO A 314 4.25 -6.06 3.84
CA PRO A 314 5.37 -5.33 4.43
C PRO A 314 6.53 -5.16 3.45
N SER A 315 7.26 -4.05 3.57
CA SER A 315 8.36 -3.69 2.65
C SER A 315 7.90 -3.66 1.19
N SER A 316 6.76 -3.07 0.91
CA SER A 316 6.22 -2.79 -0.42
C SER A 316 6.04 -1.30 -0.62
N VAL A 317 5.57 -0.92 -1.79
CA VAL A 317 5.29 0.48 -2.11
C VAL A 317 4.08 1.04 -1.33
N GLY A 318 3.11 0.21 -0.96
CA GLY A 318 1.88 0.67 -0.31
C GLY A 318 1.96 0.85 1.21
N GLY A 319 0.96 1.54 1.80
CA GLY A 319 0.80 1.82 3.23
C GLY A 319 -0.27 0.95 3.92
N GLY A 320 -0.92 1.49 4.94
CA GLY A 320 -2.00 0.85 5.69
C GLY A 320 -1.57 -0.27 6.64
N VAL A 321 -2.56 -1.03 7.16
CA VAL A 321 -2.30 -2.27 7.91
C VAL A 321 -1.75 -3.32 6.96
N ARG A 322 -0.61 -3.87 7.30
CA ARG A 322 0.07 -4.82 6.41
C ARG A 322 -0.68 -6.15 6.30
N THR A 323 -0.71 -6.74 5.09
CA THR A 323 -1.38 -8.04 4.84
C THR A 323 -0.92 -9.14 5.79
N THR A 324 0.39 -9.17 6.15
CA THR A 324 0.91 -10.16 7.11
C THR A 324 0.40 -9.94 8.52
N THR A 325 0.15 -8.69 8.94
CA THR A 325 -0.46 -8.37 10.25
C THR A 325 -1.85 -8.98 10.34
N VAL A 326 -2.69 -8.78 9.32
CA VAL A 326 -4.04 -9.37 9.26
C VAL A 326 -3.98 -10.90 9.18
N ALA A 327 -3.03 -11.45 8.39
CA ALA A 327 -2.84 -12.88 8.29
C ALA A 327 -2.45 -13.51 9.64
N ILE A 328 -1.53 -12.89 10.39
CA ILE A 328 -1.13 -13.37 11.73
C ILE A 328 -2.31 -13.34 12.70
N ILE A 329 -3.12 -12.27 12.70
CA ILE A 329 -4.31 -12.19 13.53
C ILE A 329 -5.33 -13.27 13.15
N GLY A 330 -5.57 -13.48 11.86
CA GLY A 330 -6.46 -14.55 11.38
C GLY A 330 -5.97 -15.94 11.80
N LEU A 331 -4.67 -16.20 11.68
CA LEU A 331 -4.06 -17.45 12.14
C LEU A 331 -4.13 -17.62 13.67
N TYR A 332 -3.95 -16.53 14.44
CA TYR A 332 -4.15 -16.54 15.88
C TYR A 332 -5.58 -16.88 16.27
N LEU A 333 -6.57 -16.29 15.60
CA LEU A 333 -7.97 -16.62 15.82
C LEU A 333 -8.28 -18.09 15.49
N LEU A 334 -7.71 -18.61 14.38
CA LEU A 334 -7.88 -20.01 14.00
C LEU A 334 -7.21 -20.97 15.01
N ALA A 335 -6.02 -20.68 15.49
CA ALA A 335 -5.34 -21.47 16.53
C ALA A 335 -6.15 -21.43 17.84
N PHE A 336 -6.64 -20.26 18.24
CA PHE A 336 -7.51 -20.11 19.42
C PHE A 336 -8.80 -20.96 19.30
N LEU A 337 -9.47 -20.96 18.14
CA LEU A 337 -10.66 -21.79 17.89
C LEU A 337 -10.37 -23.29 17.95
N LYS A 338 -9.18 -23.70 17.50
CA LYS A 338 -8.71 -25.10 17.56
C LYS A 338 -8.15 -25.51 18.93
N SER A 339 -8.09 -24.59 19.91
CA SER A 339 -7.45 -24.78 21.20
C SER A 339 -5.98 -25.17 21.13
N GLU A 340 -5.27 -24.68 20.10
CA GLU A 340 -3.83 -24.81 19.95
C GLU A 340 -3.15 -23.68 20.74
N ASP A 341 -2.15 -24.00 21.55
CA ASP A 341 -1.40 -23.01 22.34
C ASP A 341 -0.40 -22.22 21.46
N ASP A 342 0.09 -22.83 20.41
CA ASP A 342 1.09 -22.27 19.50
C ASP A 342 0.54 -22.07 18.08
N ILE A 343 0.85 -20.93 17.46
CA ILE A 343 0.53 -20.71 16.06
C ILE A 343 1.59 -21.36 15.19
N SER A 344 1.26 -22.47 14.56
CA SER A 344 2.16 -23.18 13.65
C SER A 344 1.65 -23.15 12.21
N VAL A 345 2.49 -22.66 11.26
CA VAL A 345 2.18 -22.57 9.83
C VAL A 345 3.37 -23.04 9.01
N PHE A 346 3.13 -23.88 8.00
CA PHE A 346 4.18 -24.46 7.16
C PHE A 346 5.30 -25.15 7.95
N SER A 347 4.94 -25.85 9.04
CA SER A 347 5.85 -26.54 9.98
C SER A 347 6.84 -25.58 10.68
N ARG A 348 6.41 -24.34 10.94
CA ARG A 348 7.16 -23.35 11.71
C ARG A 348 6.24 -22.63 12.68
N LYS A 349 6.71 -22.39 13.90
CA LYS A 349 6.03 -21.56 14.92
C LYS A 349 6.24 -20.08 14.59
N ILE A 350 5.19 -19.29 14.74
CA ILE A 350 5.26 -17.81 14.70
C ILE A 350 5.66 -17.34 16.10
N ASP A 351 6.53 -16.34 16.18
CA ASP A 351 6.98 -15.75 17.43
C ASP A 351 5.82 -15.01 18.12
N ASP A 352 5.65 -15.25 19.43
CA ASP A 352 4.59 -14.63 20.24
C ASP A 352 4.70 -13.09 20.27
N ASP A 353 5.92 -12.56 20.19
CA ASP A 353 6.14 -11.12 20.07
C ASP A 353 5.60 -10.52 18.77
N ASP A 354 5.70 -11.24 17.66
CA ASP A 354 5.15 -10.80 16.38
C ASP A 354 3.62 -10.84 16.41
N VAL A 355 3.02 -11.80 17.12
CA VAL A 355 1.56 -11.85 17.33
C VAL A 355 1.09 -10.65 18.15
N LYS A 356 1.72 -10.39 19.30
CA LYS A 356 1.39 -9.25 20.17
C LYS A 356 1.52 -7.92 19.42
N LYS A 357 2.63 -7.70 18.69
CA LYS A 357 2.83 -6.50 17.86
C LYS A 357 1.76 -6.35 16.79
N SER A 358 1.36 -7.44 16.14
CA SER A 358 0.32 -7.44 15.11
C SER A 358 -1.03 -7.01 15.67
N ILE A 359 -1.43 -7.54 16.84
CA ILE A 359 -2.68 -7.17 17.52
C ILE A 359 -2.66 -5.69 17.91
N VAL A 360 -1.56 -5.21 18.52
CA VAL A 360 -1.43 -3.81 18.94
C VAL A 360 -1.52 -2.87 17.75
N VAL A 361 -0.79 -3.15 16.66
CA VAL A 361 -0.81 -2.34 15.44
C VAL A 361 -2.21 -2.28 14.84
N PHE A 362 -2.89 -3.42 14.73
CA PHE A 362 -4.23 -3.48 14.17
C PHE A 362 -5.25 -2.69 15.00
N MET A 363 -5.26 -2.91 16.32
CA MET A 363 -6.19 -2.23 17.23
C MET A 363 -5.99 -0.71 17.23
N LEU A 364 -4.74 -0.25 17.29
CA LEU A 364 -4.45 1.19 17.27
C LEU A 364 -4.78 1.83 15.93
N SER A 365 -4.55 1.13 14.81
CA SER A 365 -4.96 1.60 13.49
C SER A 365 -6.48 1.74 13.39
N LEU A 366 -7.22 0.76 13.92
CA LEU A 366 -8.68 0.80 13.95
C LEU A 366 -9.20 1.97 14.80
N ILE A 367 -8.64 2.15 16.01
CA ILE A 367 -9.01 3.27 16.91
C ILE A 367 -8.73 4.61 16.25
N MET A 368 -7.59 4.75 15.57
CA MET A 368 -7.21 5.99 14.89
C MET A 368 -8.15 6.29 13.72
N CYS A 369 -8.46 5.32 12.87
CA CYS A 369 -9.42 5.51 11.78
C CYS A 369 -10.82 5.82 12.32
N PHE A 370 -11.27 5.13 13.37
CA PHE A 370 -12.55 5.42 14.02
C PHE A 370 -12.58 6.87 14.55
N PHE A 371 -11.53 7.30 15.26
CA PHE A 371 -11.43 8.68 15.73
C PHE A 371 -11.47 9.68 14.56
N ALA A 372 -10.77 9.41 13.46
CA ALA A 372 -10.78 10.27 12.29
C ALA A 372 -12.17 10.36 11.63
N VAL A 373 -12.90 9.24 11.54
CA VAL A 373 -14.28 9.24 11.02
C VAL A 373 -15.20 10.07 11.93
N VAL A 374 -15.12 9.91 13.24
CA VAL A 374 -15.92 10.69 14.19
C VAL A 374 -15.59 12.18 14.10
N PHE A 375 -14.30 12.51 14.04
CA PHE A 375 -13.83 13.89 13.92
C PHE A 375 -14.32 14.56 12.63
N LEU A 376 -14.11 13.93 11.46
CA LEU A 376 -14.57 14.45 10.18
C LEU A 376 -16.10 14.50 10.08
N SER A 377 -16.80 13.54 10.64
CA SER A 377 -18.27 13.55 10.69
C SER A 377 -18.84 14.70 11.54
N ALA A 378 -18.05 15.21 12.50
CA ALA A 378 -18.43 16.36 13.31
C ALA A 378 -18.03 17.72 12.69
N THR A 379 -16.99 17.74 11.85
CA THR A 379 -16.45 18.98 11.26
C THR A 379 -16.89 19.23 9.83
N GLU A 380 -17.21 18.17 9.09
CA GLU A 380 -17.57 18.23 7.66
C GLU A 380 -19.07 17.91 7.49
N ASN A 381 -19.73 18.62 6.60
CA ASN A 381 -21.15 18.37 6.29
C ASN A 381 -21.29 17.44 5.07
N LEU A 382 -20.71 16.24 5.15
CA LEU A 382 -20.59 15.26 4.07
C LEU A 382 -21.24 13.93 4.44
N PRO A 383 -21.64 13.10 3.46
CA PRO A 383 -22.20 11.76 3.74
C PRO A 383 -21.22 10.88 4.51
N LEU A 384 -21.70 10.17 5.53
CA LEU A 384 -20.85 9.32 6.39
C LEU A 384 -20.08 8.27 5.60
N ILE A 385 -20.70 7.68 4.56
CA ILE A 385 -20.04 6.65 3.75
C ILE A 385 -18.84 7.24 2.98
N SER A 386 -18.97 8.47 2.46
CA SER A 386 -17.88 9.16 1.76
C SER A 386 -16.72 9.44 2.72
N ILE A 387 -17.01 9.85 3.95
CA ILE A 387 -15.99 10.06 5.00
C ILE A 387 -15.28 8.74 5.35
N ILE A 388 -16.02 7.63 5.48
CA ILE A 388 -15.44 6.30 5.77
C ILE A 388 -14.49 5.86 4.65
N VAL A 389 -14.91 6.01 3.40
CA VAL A 389 -14.11 5.68 2.21
C VAL A 389 -12.85 6.54 2.17
N GLU A 390 -12.97 7.85 2.39
CA GLU A 390 -11.85 8.80 2.38
C GLU A 390 -10.82 8.50 3.48
N VAL A 391 -11.29 8.26 4.71
CA VAL A 391 -10.41 7.88 5.85
C VAL A 391 -9.70 6.56 5.58
N ALA A 392 -10.42 5.55 5.06
CA ALA A 392 -9.83 4.25 4.74
C ALA A 392 -8.81 4.37 3.59
N SER A 393 -9.11 5.18 2.58
CA SER A 393 -8.23 5.47 1.46
C SER A 393 -6.97 6.23 1.89
N ALA A 394 -7.13 7.27 2.72
CA ALA A 394 -6.01 8.05 3.24
C ALA A 394 -5.08 7.21 4.12
N PHE A 395 -5.64 6.47 5.08
CA PHE A 395 -4.85 5.60 5.95
C PHE A 395 -4.23 4.41 5.21
N GLY A 396 -5.00 3.82 4.29
CA GLY A 396 -4.53 2.77 3.38
C GLY A 396 -3.46 3.28 2.40
N THR A 397 -3.35 4.59 2.18
CA THR A 397 -2.58 5.23 1.11
C THR A 397 -3.00 4.69 -0.26
N THR A 398 -4.30 4.67 -0.53
CA THR A 398 -4.87 4.01 -1.72
C THR A 398 -5.16 5.00 -2.85
N GLY A 399 -5.76 6.16 -2.54
CA GLY A 399 -6.08 7.19 -3.54
C GLY A 399 -7.49 7.15 -4.12
N LEU A 400 -8.31 6.15 -3.75
CA LEU A 400 -9.72 6.12 -4.14
C LEU A 400 -10.53 7.13 -3.33
N SER A 401 -11.35 7.93 -3.98
CA SER A 401 -12.24 8.91 -3.37
C SER A 401 -13.60 8.94 -4.07
N LEU A 402 -14.64 9.31 -3.33
CA LEU A 402 -15.97 9.62 -3.86
C LEU A 402 -16.08 11.10 -4.33
N GLY A 403 -14.94 11.77 -4.58
CA GLY A 403 -14.89 13.14 -5.05
C GLY A 403 -15.04 14.18 -3.94
N ILE A 404 -14.97 13.80 -2.66
CA ILE A 404 -15.15 14.74 -1.54
C ILE A 404 -13.85 15.42 -1.09
N THR A 405 -12.70 15.05 -1.64
CA THR A 405 -11.39 15.51 -1.15
C THR A 405 -11.20 17.02 -1.30
N ASP A 406 -11.66 17.61 -2.39
CA ASP A 406 -11.61 19.06 -2.66
C ASP A 406 -12.62 19.86 -1.84
N ASP A 407 -13.76 19.27 -1.50
CA ASP A 407 -14.82 19.87 -0.69
C ASP A 407 -14.48 19.95 0.81
N LEU A 408 -13.42 19.25 1.26
CA LEU A 408 -13.01 19.25 2.66
C LEU A 408 -12.58 20.64 3.13
N THR A 409 -12.93 20.98 4.35
CA THR A 409 -12.40 22.17 5.02
C THR A 409 -10.88 22.06 5.22
N THR A 410 -10.21 23.17 5.51
CA THR A 410 -8.77 23.17 5.83
C THR A 410 -8.42 22.18 6.95
N VAL A 411 -9.30 22.06 7.96
CA VAL A 411 -9.11 21.14 9.10
C VAL A 411 -9.27 19.70 8.64
N GLY A 412 -10.28 19.42 7.80
CA GLY A 412 -10.47 18.10 7.20
C GLY A 412 -9.28 17.68 6.34
N LYS A 413 -8.80 18.57 5.46
CA LYS A 413 -7.59 18.34 4.65
C LYS A 413 -6.37 18.01 5.50
N LEU A 414 -6.14 18.72 6.61
CA LEU A 414 -5.03 18.42 7.53
C LEU A 414 -5.20 17.07 8.23
N MET A 415 -6.42 16.68 8.62
CA MET A 415 -6.68 15.37 9.23
C MET A 415 -6.41 14.23 8.24
N ILE A 416 -6.89 14.33 7.00
CA ILE A 416 -6.62 13.36 5.94
C ILE A 416 -5.12 13.30 5.62
N ALA A 417 -4.44 14.45 5.52
CA ALA A 417 -3.00 14.53 5.31
C ALA A 417 -2.20 13.81 6.44
N LEU A 418 -2.62 13.98 7.69
CA LEU A 418 -2.03 13.27 8.83
C LEU A 418 -2.22 11.75 8.72
N LEU A 419 -3.42 11.28 8.30
CA LEU A 419 -3.69 9.86 8.10
C LEU A 419 -2.83 9.27 6.99
N MET A 420 -2.67 9.96 5.86
CA MET A 420 -1.78 9.55 4.76
C MET A 420 -0.34 9.39 5.24
N PHE A 421 0.15 10.36 6.03
CA PHE A 421 1.50 10.35 6.57
C PHE A 421 1.72 9.16 7.54
N ILE A 422 0.77 8.94 8.47
CA ILE A 422 0.84 7.83 9.44
C ILE A 422 0.70 6.48 8.74
N GLY A 423 -0.23 6.37 7.79
CA GLY A 423 -0.44 5.16 6.99
C GLY A 423 0.81 4.75 6.22
N ARG A 424 1.55 5.72 5.69
CA ARG A 424 2.79 5.50 4.96
C ARG A 424 3.93 5.02 5.84
N ILE A 425 4.21 5.72 6.93
CA ILE A 425 5.29 5.38 7.88
C ILE A 425 4.98 4.07 8.59
N GLY A 426 3.71 3.84 8.90
CA GLY A 426 3.21 2.69 9.65
C GLY A 426 2.99 3.00 11.12
N MET A 427 1.90 2.47 11.65
CA MET A 427 1.43 2.74 13.02
C MET A 427 2.45 2.37 14.10
N LEU A 428 3.17 1.26 13.92
CA LEU A 428 4.18 0.82 14.90
C LEU A 428 5.29 1.86 15.06
N TYR A 429 5.79 2.42 13.96
CA TYR A 429 6.85 3.42 14.01
C TYR A 429 6.37 4.74 14.57
N THR A 430 5.13 5.13 14.27
CA THR A 430 4.50 6.32 14.83
C THR A 430 4.42 6.23 16.36
N LEU A 431 4.01 5.07 16.89
CA LEU A 431 3.97 4.84 18.33
C LEU A 431 5.34 4.89 18.99
N MET A 432 6.36 4.29 18.36
CA MET A 432 7.70 4.25 18.91
C MET A 432 8.39 5.62 18.99
N ILE A 433 7.83 6.66 18.37
CA ILE A 433 8.29 8.05 18.55
C ILE A 433 7.93 8.54 19.96
N PHE A 434 6.74 8.18 20.45
CA PHE A 434 6.18 8.64 21.70
C PHE A 434 6.56 7.77 22.89
N VAL A 435 6.92 6.50 22.67
CA VAL A 435 7.30 5.57 23.74
C VAL A 435 8.82 5.63 23.97
N PRO A 436 9.28 6.05 25.17
CA PRO A 436 10.70 6.03 25.51
C PRO A 436 11.24 4.60 25.49
N LYS A 437 12.47 4.41 25.01
CA LYS A 437 13.15 3.12 24.92
C LYS A 437 13.57 2.51 26.27
N GLU A 438 13.26 3.14 27.39
CA GLU A 438 13.60 2.58 28.70
C GLU A 438 12.68 1.41 29.03
N THR A 439 13.11 0.19 28.68
CA THR A 439 12.69 -1.00 29.41
C THR A 439 13.18 -0.81 30.84
N ARG A 440 12.31 -0.33 31.73
CA ARG A 440 12.56 -0.48 33.16
C ARG A 440 12.55 -1.98 33.43
N ASP A 441 13.75 -2.54 33.52
CA ASP A 441 13.93 -3.84 34.12
C ASP A 441 13.62 -3.64 35.60
N LEU A 442 12.39 -3.91 36.00
CA LEU A 442 11.91 -3.68 37.34
C LEU A 442 12.59 -4.65 38.36
N GLY A 443 13.35 -5.62 37.86
CA GLY A 443 14.03 -6.61 38.71
C GLY A 443 13.07 -7.50 39.52
N TYR A 444 11.77 -7.38 39.33
CA TYR A 444 10.74 -8.22 39.95
C TYR A 444 9.52 -8.37 39.02
N GLU A 445 8.84 -9.50 39.13
CA GLU A 445 7.58 -9.79 38.45
C GLU A 445 6.43 -9.69 39.46
N TYR A 446 5.33 -9.06 39.05
CA TYR A 446 4.11 -9.06 39.86
C TYR A 446 3.45 -10.43 39.82
N PRO A 447 2.82 -10.87 40.96
CA PRO A 447 2.05 -12.11 40.97
C PRO A 447 0.94 -12.06 39.90
N SER A 448 0.81 -13.12 39.10
CA SER A 448 -0.23 -13.23 38.12
C SER A 448 -1.56 -13.62 38.76
N GLU A 449 -2.62 -12.82 38.57
CA GLU A 449 -3.98 -13.15 38.99
C GLU A 449 -4.88 -13.40 37.75
N LYS A 450 -5.65 -14.50 37.82
CA LYS A 450 -6.57 -14.83 36.71
C LYS A 450 -7.84 -13.98 36.82
N ILE A 451 -8.04 -13.07 35.87
CA ILE A 451 -9.32 -12.38 35.71
C ILE A 451 -10.34 -13.38 35.17
N LYS A 452 -11.44 -13.59 35.90
CA LYS A 452 -12.54 -14.45 35.46
C LYS A 452 -13.21 -13.81 34.24
N ASN A 453 -12.76 -14.19 33.05
CA ASN A 453 -13.41 -13.79 31.80
C ASN A 453 -14.28 -14.95 31.31
N LYS A 454 -15.57 -14.71 31.05
CA LYS A 454 -16.50 -15.71 30.50
C LYS A 454 -16.09 -16.25 29.13
N ALA A 455 -15.02 -15.69 28.53
CA ALA A 455 -14.45 -16.11 27.24
C ALA A 455 -14.03 -17.60 27.21
N SER A 456 -13.75 -18.24 28.34
CA SER A 456 -13.43 -19.67 28.39
C SER A 456 -14.63 -20.59 28.10
N GLN A 457 -15.87 -20.09 28.24
CA GLN A 457 -17.10 -20.85 27.93
C GLN A 457 -17.57 -20.69 26.46
N VAL A 458 -17.02 -19.71 25.72
CA VAL A 458 -17.47 -19.36 24.37
C VAL A 458 -16.78 -20.19 23.28
N ARG A 459 -15.72 -20.95 23.62
CA ARG A 459 -14.93 -21.72 22.64
C ARG A 459 -15.75 -22.70 21.79
N GLY A 460 -16.79 -23.32 22.35
CA GLY A 460 -17.70 -24.21 21.60
C GLY A 460 -18.73 -23.47 20.74
N PHE A 461 -19.24 -22.33 21.21
CA PHE A 461 -20.34 -21.60 20.56
C PHE A 461 -19.90 -20.90 19.27
N VAL A 462 -18.69 -20.31 19.24
CA VAL A 462 -18.14 -19.63 18.07
C VAL A 462 -17.84 -20.62 16.95
N PHE A 463 -17.38 -21.85 17.28
CA PHE A 463 -17.13 -22.89 16.28
C PHE A 463 -18.44 -23.35 15.61
N TYR A 464 -19.53 -23.52 16.38
CA TYR A 464 -20.85 -23.83 15.84
C TYR A 464 -21.43 -22.69 15.00
N PHE A 465 -21.22 -21.44 15.41
CA PHE A 465 -21.68 -20.26 14.66
C PHE A 465 -21.01 -20.16 13.28
N PHE A 466 -19.68 -20.37 13.20
CA PHE A 466 -18.97 -20.36 11.92
C PHE A 466 -19.36 -21.54 11.02
N ILE A 467 -19.63 -22.72 11.55
CA ILE A 467 -20.13 -23.86 10.76
C ILE A 467 -21.55 -23.55 10.26
N CYS A 468 -22.42 -22.99 11.07
CA CYS A 468 -23.77 -22.59 10.64
C CYS A 468 -23.75 -21.49 9.57
N VAL A 469 -22.89 -20.48 9.69
CA VAL A 469 -22.76 -19.43 8.66
C VAL A 469 -22.15 -19.99 7.37
N ALA A 470 -21.17 -20.90 7.46
CA ALA A 470 -20.58 -21.56 6.29
C ALA A 470 -21.53 -22.56 5.62
N SER A 471 -22.56 -23.03 6.31
CA SER A 471 -23.61 -23.90 5.72
C SER A 471 -24.80 -23.12 5.17
N LEU A 472 -24.88 -21.79 5.40
CA LEU A 472 -25.90 -20.88 4.89
C LEU A 472 -25.43 -20.05 3.70
N LEU A 473 -24.12 -20.07 3.39
CA LEU A 473 -23.48 -19.51 2.19
C LEU A 473 -23.17 -20.63 1.17
#